data_c2deb6d95d79b0f624f07cb24cf98462
#
_entry.id   c2deb6d95d79b0f624f07cb24cf98462
#
_cell.length_a   1.000
_cell.length_b   1.000
_cell.length_c   1.000
_cell.angle_alpha   90.00
_cell.angle_beta   90.00
_cell.angle_gamma   90.00
#
_symmetry.space_group_name_H-M   'P 1'
#
loop_
_entity.id
_entity.type
_entity.pdbx_description
1 polymer ?
#
loop_
_entity_poly.entity_id
_entity_poly.type
_entity_poly.pdbx_seq_one_letter_code
_entity_poly.pdbx_strand_id
1 'polypeptide(L)'
;MVGAFKNLLTDPGEWHPSMDGLDFNRIDGEEAARLEEAFTKEDVFSALSDMNGDKAPGPDGFSLSFWQFSWEFVKVEVMGFFKEFHEHGRFVKSLNSIFLVLIPKKGGAEDLRDFKPISLVGGLYKLLAKVLANRLKKVVGKVVFSTQNTFVEGRQILNAALIANEAIDSMLKRNESGVLCKLDIEKAYDHLN
;
A
#
# COMPACT_ATOMS: atom_id res chain seq x y z
N MET A 1 0.54 -22.91 -12.22
CA MET A 1 0.96 -21.70 -11.48
C MET A 1 0.02 -20.51 -11.74
N VAL A 2 -0.08 -19.98 -12.96
CA VAL A 2 -0.94 -18.81 -13.27
C VAL A 2 -2.40 -19.00 -12.84
N GLY A 3 -3.00 -20.19 -13.08
CA GLY A 3 -4.38 -20.47 -12.68
C GLY A 3 -4.60 -20.47 -11.16
N ALA A 4 -3.63 -20.93 -10.37
CA ALA A 4 -3.74 -20.93 -8.91
C ALA A 4 -3.73 -19.50 -8.34
N PHE A 5 -2.86 -18.62 -8.86
CA PHE A 5 -2.86 -17.22 -8.45
C PHE A 5 -4.08 -16.46 -8.98
N LYS A 6 -4.56 -16.78 -10.18
CA LYS A 6 -5.80 -16.19 -10.69
C LYS A 6 -6.98 -16.51 -9.78
N ASN A 7 -7.13 -17.75 -9.34
CA ASN A 7 -8.20 -18.14 -8.40
C ASN A 7 -8.04 -17.50 -7.03
N LEU A 8 -6.80 -17.34 -6.54
CA LEU A 8 -6.52 -16.70 -5.27
C LEU A 8 -6.88 -15.20 -5.26
N LEU A 9 -6.70 -14.53 -6.41
CA LEU A 9 -6.92 -13.08 -6.58
C LEU A 9 -8.27 -12.76 -7.24
N THR A 10 -9.12 -13.76 -7.47
CA THR A 10 -10.47 -13.54 -8.00
C THR A 10 -11.45 -13.53 -6.83
N ASP A 11 -12.22 -12.46 -6.73
CA ASP A 11 -13.32 -12.36 -5.79
C ASP A 11 -14.41 -13.42 -6.15
N PRO A 12 -14.73 -14.35 -5.24
CA PRO A 12 -15.78 -15.34 -5.48
C PRO A 12 -17.19 -14.73 -5.50
N GLY A 13 -17.37 -13.46 -5.09
CA GLY A 13 -18.64 -12.74 -5.16
C GLY A 13 -19.72 -13.21 -4.18
N GLU A 14 -19.37 -14.04 -3.18
CA GLU A 14 -20.38 -14.73 -2.38
C GLU A 14 -20.90 -13.90 -1.19
N TRP A 15 -20.10 -13.02 -0.58
CA TRP A 15 -20.54 -12.19 0.54
C TRP A 15 -19.64 -10.99 0.76
N HIS A 16 -20.23 -9.81 0.83
CA HIS A 16 -19.52 -8.59 1.19
C HIS A 16 -20.13 -8.02 2.48
N PRO A 17 -19.30 -7.70 3.49
CA PRO A 17 -19.80 -7.02 4.68
C PRO A 17 -20.34 -5.64 4.29
N SER A 18 -21.56 -5.33 4.73
CA SER A 18 -22.09 -3.97 4.60
C SER A 18 -21.29 -3.03 5.49
N MET A 19 -21.01 -1.84 4.97
CA MET A 19 -20.46 -0.73 5.75
C MET A 19 -21.57 0.18 6.31
N ASP A 20 -22.83 -0.20 6.14
CA ASP A 20 -23.96 0.58 6.63
C ASP A 20 -23.92 0.64 8.17
N GLY A 21 -24.11 1.83 8.70
CA GLY A 21 -24.08 2.07 10.16
C GLY A 21 -22.68 2.19 10.79
N LEU A 22 -21.61 2.13 9.99
CA LEU A 22 -20.27 2.48 10.47
C LEU A 22 -20.09 4.01 10.39
N ASP A 23 -19.63 4.58 11.51
CA ASP A 23 -19.28 6.01 11.55
C ASP A 23 -17.79 6.17 11.25
N PHE A 24 -17.50 6.89 10.17
CA PHE A 24 -16.13 7.14 9.72
C PHE A 24 -15.76 8.60 9.93
N ASN A 25 -14.57 8.85 10.43
CA ASN A 25 -13.99 10.17 10.42
C ASN A 25 -13.85 10.65 8.97
N ARG A 26 -14.18 11.90 8.73
CA ARG A 26 -14.15 12.51 7.40
C ARG A 26 -13.06 13.56 7.32
N ILE A 27 -12.49 13.74 6.13
CA ILE A 27 -11.68 14.90 5.79
C ILE A 27 -12.58 16.08 5.47
N ASP A 28 -12.09 17.29 5.68
CA ASP A 28 -12.79 18.51 5.29
C ASP A 28 -12.72 18.78 3.77
N GLY A 29 -13.49 19.76 3.31
CA GLY A 29 -13.58 20.10 1.88
C GLY A 29 -12.25 20.63 1.31
N GLU A 30 -11.42 21.32 2.10
CA GLU A 30 -10.12 21.81 1.65
C GLU A 30 -9.13 20.66 1.50
N GLU A 31 -9.15 19.70 2.42
CA GLU A 31 -8.32 18.51 2.35
C GLU A 31 -8.70 17.62 1.17
N ALA A 32 -9.99 17.44 0.93
CA ALA A 32 -10.49 16.73 -0.24
C ALA A 32 -10.02 17.41 -1.54
N ALA A 33 -10.17 18.72 -1.65
CA ALA A 33 -9.72 19.49 -2.81
C ALA A 33 -8.20 19.33 -3.05
N ARG A 34 -7.38 19.37 -1.99
CA ARG A 34 -5.92 19.15 -2.10
C ARG A 34 -5.55 17.74 -2.58
N LEU A 35 -6.34 16.73 -2.25
CA LEU A 35 -6.11 15.37 -2.76
C LEU A 35 -6.40 15.26 -4.26
N GLU A 36 -7.34 16.08 -4.75
CA GLU A 36 -7.78 16.11 -6.14
C GLU A 36 -6.99 17.10 -7.01
N GLU A 37 -6.09 17.90 -6.44
CA GLU A 37 -5.26 18.83 -7.21
C GLU A 37 -4.42 18.12 -8.28
N ALA A 38 -4.19 18.81 -9.40
CA ALA A 38 -3.28 18.34 -10.44
C ALA A 38 -1.88 18.05 -9.86
N PHE A 39 -1.18 17.10 -10.44
CA PHE A 39 0.19 16.76 -10.03
C PHE A 39 1.17 17.84 -10.49
N THR A 40 1.98 18.35 -9.57
CA THR A 40 3.05 19.29 -9.90
C THR A 40 4.35 18.54 -10.24
N LYS A 41 5.22 19.21 -10.98
CA LYS A 41 6.56 18.68 -11.29
C LYS A 41 7.37 18.46 -10.02
N GLU A 42 7.21 19.34 -9.05
CA GLU A 42 7.86 19.31 -7.74
C GLU A 42 7.42 18.09 -6.93
N ASP A 43 6.11 17.79 -6.89
CA ASP A 43 5.56 16.60 -6.22
C ASP A 43 6.15 15.32 -6.81
N VAL A 44 6.16 15.23 -8.15
CA VAL A 44 6.63 14.03 -8.86
C VAL A 44 8.14 13.86 -8.70
N PHE A 45 8.92 14.94 -8.84
CA PHE A 45 10.38 14.88 -8.68
C PHE A 45 10.80 14.57 -7.24
N SER A 46 10.15 15.19 -6.25
CA SER A 46 10.38 14.89 -4.84
C SER A 46 10.11 13.42 -4.53
N ALA A 47 8.96 12.90 -5.00
CA ALA A 47 8.62 11.49 -4.82
C ALA A 47 9.65 10.56 -5.46
N LEU A 48 10.11 10.87 -6.69
CA LEU A 48 11.12 10.10 -7.40
C LEU A 48 12.47 10.11 -6.66
N SER A 49 12.88 11.27 -6.15
CA SER A 49 14.14 11.43 -5.41
C SER A 49 14.17 10.66 -4.10
N ASP A 50 13.02 10.53 -3.43
CA ASP A 50 12.88 9.76 -2.18
C ASP A 50 12.87 8.23 -2.38
N MET A 51 12.78 7.76 -3.62
CA MET A 51 12.72 6.32 -3.90
C MET A 51 14.12 5.72 -3.94
N ASN A 52 14.23 4.49 -3.42
CA ASN A 52 15.49 3.75 -3.48
C ASN A 52 15.76 3.28 -4.92
N GLY A 53 16.82 3.81 -5.53
CA GLY A 53 17.23 3.53 -6.90
C GLY A 53 17.60 2.07 -7.18
N ASP A 54 18.05 1.32 -6.16
CA ASP A 54 18.53 -0.06 -6.28
C ASP A 54 17.42 -1.13 -6.35
N LYS A 55 16.16 -0.69 -6.32
CA LYS A 55 15.02 -1.63 -6.43
C LYS A 55 14.98 -2.29 -7.81
N ALA A 56 14.74 -3.60 -7.81
CA ALA A 56 14.60 -4.37 -9.04
C ALA A 56 13.57 -3.77 -9.99
N PRO A 57 13.88 -3.68 -11.30
CA PRO A 57 12.95 -3.18 -12.31
C PRO A 57 11.77 -4.13 -12.52
N GLY A 58 10.70 -3.58 -13.07
CA GLY A 58 9.57 -4.36 -13.58
C GLY A 58 9.76 -4.76 -15.05
N PRO A 59 8.64 -5.09 -15.75
CA PRO A 59 8.67 -5.46 -17.17
C PRO A 59 9.19 -4.38 -18.10
N ASP A 60 9.18 -3.12 -17.67
CA ASP A 60 9.75 -1.97 -18.40
C ASP A 60 11.29 -2.01 -18.48
N GLY A 61 11.95 -2.82 -17.66
CA GLY A 61 13.40 -2.97 -17.63
C GLY A 61 14.18 -1.81 -17.03
N PHE A 62 13.50 -0.72 -16.62
CA PHE A 62 14.14 0.48 -16.09
C PHE A 62 14.19 0.46 -14.56
N SER A 63 15.39 0.66 -14.00
CA SER A 63 15.56 0.87 -12.55
C SER A 63 15.08 2.26 -12.13
N LEU A 64 14.82 2.45 -10.84
CA LEU A 64 14.50 3.79 -10.34
C LEU A 64 15.68 4.74 -10.45
N SER A 65 16.93 4.25 -10.35
CA SER A 65 18.14 5.03 -10.60
C SER A 65 18.16 5.59 -12.03
N PHE A 66 17.70 4.81 -13.04
CA PHE A 66 17.57 5.32 -14.41
C PHE A 66 16.63 6.53 -14.45
N TRP A 67 15.43 6.45 -13.86
CA TRP A 67 14.46 7.54 -13.84
C TRP A 67 14.98 8.77 -13.11
N GLN A 68 15.70 8.59 -12.00
CA GLN A 68 16.33 9.68 -11.23
C GLN A 68 17.41 10.38 -12.05
N PHE A 69 18.31 9.63 -12.67
CA PHE A 69 19.41 10.16 -13.47
C PHE A 69 18.91 10.84 -14.75
N SER A 70 17.90 10.27 -15.39
CA SER A 70 17.37 10.75 -16.67
C SER A 70 16.26 11.80 -16.51
N TRP A 71 15.97 12.27 -15.30
CA TRP A 71 14.82 13.14 -15.01
C TRP A 71 14.74 14.35 -15.95
N GLU A 72 15.84 15.06 -16.15
CA GLU A 72 15.84 16.24 -17.00
C GLU A 72 15.45 15.95 -18.44
N PHE A 73 15.68 14.73 -18.88
CA PHE A 73 15.37 14.28 -20.22
C PHE A 73 13.93 13.74 -20.34
N VAL A 74 13.44 12.98 -19.34
CA VAL A 74 12.15 12.29 -19.43
C VAL A 74 10.99 13.04 -18.74
N LYS A 75 11.26 14.15 -18.05
CA LYS A 75 10.27 14.86 -17.23
C LYS A 75 9.01 15.29 -18.00
N VAL A 76 9.12 15.61 -19.28
CA VAL A 76 7.98 16.06 -20.10
C VAL A 76 7.00 14.92 -20.31
N GLU A 77 7.51 13.76 -20.70
CA GLU A 77 6.72 12.54 -20.91
C GLU A 77 6.13 12.02 -19.60
N VAL A 78 6.92 12.02 -18.52
CA VAL A 78 6.44 11.64 -17.20
C VAL A 78 5.30 12.55 -16.74
N MET A 79 5.44 13.87 -16.88
CA MET A 79 4.36 14.80 -16.53
C MET A 79 3.14 14.65 -17.44
N GLY A 80 3.32 14.31 -18.72
CA GLY A 80 2.25 13.95 -19.64
C GLY A 80 1.44 12.74 -19.13
N PHE A 81 2.13 11.70 -18.66
CA PHE A 81 1.50 10.53 -18.04
C PHE A 81 0.69 10.90 -16.78
N PHE A 82 1.25 11.73 -15.89
CA PHE A 82 0.55 12.18 -14.68
C PHE A 82 -0.68 13.03 -15.00
N LYS A 83 -0.60 13.87 -16.03
CA LYS A 83 -1.74 14.66 -16.53
C LYS A 83 -2.85 13.77 -17.05
N GLU A 84 -2.53 12.79 -17.90
CA GLU A 84 -3.48 11.83 -18.44
C GLU A 84 -4.16 11.03 -17.33
N PHE A 85 -3.39 10.59 -16.34
CA PHE A 85 -3.94 9.89 -15.18
C PHE A 85 -4.88 10.78 -14.37
N HIS A 86 -4.53 12.05 -14.14
CA HIS A 86 -5.36 12.99 -13.41
C HIS A 86 -6.70 13.27 -14.12
N GLU A 87 -6.66 13.41 -15.45
CA GLU A 87 -7.86 13.71 -16.25
C GLU A 87 -8.80 12.52 -16.40
N HIS A 88 -8.27 11.31 -16.46
CA HIS A 88 -9.03 10.11 -16.83
C HIS A 88 -9.17 9.06 -15.71
N GLY A 89 -8.44 9.18 -14.61
CA GLY A 89 -8.40 8.21 -13.53
C GLY A 89 -7.84 6.83 -13.91
N ARG A 90 -7.20 6.72 -15.07
CA ARG A 90 -6.68 5.47 -15.63
C ARG A 90 -5.44 5.70 -16.47
N PHE A 91 -4.66 4.67 -16.68
CA PHE A 91 -3.45 4.70 -17.49
C PHE A 91 -3.38 3.47 -18.41
N VAL A 92 -2.45 3.52 -19.35
CA VAL A 92 -2.28 2.46 -20.35
C VAL A 92 -2.07 1.10 -19.68
N LYS A 93 -2.86 0.10 -20.07
CA LYS A 93 -2.88 -1.23 -19.45
C LYS A 93 -1.51 -1.93 -19.41
N SER A 94 -0.64 -1.68 -20.39
CA SER A 94 0.72 -2.23 -20.43
C SER A 94 1.60 -1.76 -19.26
N LEU A 95 1.35 -0.57 -18.69
CA LEU A 95 2.09 -0.07 -17.53
C LEU A 95 1.69 -0.78 -16.22
N ASN A 96 0.56 -1.50 -16.21
CA ASN A 96 0.14 -2.34 -15.10
C ASN A 96 0.64 -3.79 -15.21
N SER A 97 1.51 -4.09 -16.15
CA SER A 97 2.15 -5.39 -16.26
C SER A 97 3.17 -5.59 -15.16
N ILE A 98 3.25 -6.80 -14.61
CA ILE A 98 4.17 -7.14 -13.52
C ILE A 98 4.91 -8.45 -13.83
N PHE A 99 6.12 -8.58 -13.31
CA PHE A 99 6.74 -9.89 -13.14
C PHE A 99 6.38 -10.44 -11.76
N LEU A 100 5.89 -11.66 -11.72
CA LEU A 100 5.67 -12.39 -10.47
C LEU A 100 6.86 -13.31 -10.20
N VAL A 101 7.67 -12.96 -9.21
CA VAL A 101 8.83 -13.74 -8.79
C VAL A 101 8.49 -14.54 -7.55
N LEU A 102 8.80 -15.82 -7.56
CA LEU A 102 8.54 -16.74 -6.44
C LEU A 102 9.84 -16.91 -5.63
N ILE A 103 9.82 -16.51 -4.38
CA ILE A 103 10.95 -16.69 -3.46
C ILE A 103 10.66 -17.85 -2.51
N PRO A 104 11.50 -18.89 -2.45
CA PRO A 104 11.30 -20.01 -1.53
C PRO A 104 11.40 -19.54 -0.08
N LYS A 105 10.46 -19.96 0.77
CA LYS A 105 10.46 -19.69 2.21
C LYS A 105 11.41 -20.63 2.98
N LYS A 106 11.78 -21.76 2.37
CA LYS A 106 12.63 -22.81 2.95
C LYS A 106 13.42 -23.55 1.87
N GLY A 107 14.49 -24.24 2.24
CA GLY A 107 15.18 -25.15 1.34
C GLY A 107 14.29 -26.34 0.94
N GLY A 108 14.40 -26.80 -0.33
CA GLY A 108 13.57 -27.90 -0.84
C GLY A 108 12.08 -27.54 -1.03
N ALA A 109 11.79 -26.28 -1.32
CA ALA A 109 10.44 -25.81 -1.61
C ALA A 109 9.89 -26.46 -2.89
N GLU A 110 8.80 -27.22 -2.80
CA GLU A 110 8.14 -27.92 -3.93
C GLU A 110 6.69 -27.47 -4.12
N ASP A 111 5.97 -27.16 -3.02
CA ASP A 111 4.58 -26.69 -3.05
C ASP A 111 4.54 -25.16 -3.21
N LEU A 112 3.49 -24.63 -3.89
CA LEU A 112 3.27 -23.20 -4.04
C LEU A 112 3.20 -22.46 -2.70
N ARG A 113 2.72 -23.11 -1.65
CA ARG A 113 2.67 -22.56 -0.27
C ARG A 113 4.05 -22.32 0.32
N ASP A 114 5.07 -23.02 -0.19
CA ASP A 114 6.46 -22.86 0.22
C ASP A 114 7.13 -21.64 -0.41
N PHE A 115 6.46 -20.95 -1.31
CA PHE A 115 6.97 -19.74 -1.95
C PHE A 115 6.24 -18.50 -1.49
N LYS A 116 6.98 -17.38 -1.48
CA LYS A 116 6.45 -16.04 -1.32
C LYS A 116 6.43 -15.36 -2.67
N PRO A 117 5.24 -15.02 -3.24
CA PRO A 117 5.18 -14.25 -4.46
C PRO A 117 5.61 -12.80 -4.19
N ILE A 118 6.43 -12.25 -5.08
CA ILE A 118 6.83 -10.83 -5.10
C ILE A 118 6.54 -10.28 -6.47
N SER A 119 5.76 -9.20 -6.50
CA SER A 119 5.42 -8.47 -7.72
C SER A 119 6.49 -7.41 -8.03
N LEU A 120 7.13 -7.52 -9.19
CA LEU A 120 8.03 -6.50 -9.72
C LEU A 120 7.26 -5.63 -10.70
N VAL A 121 6.97 -4.41 -10.28
CA VAL A 121 6.16 -3.43 -11.01
C VAL A 121 7.06 -2.44 -11.73
N GLY A 122 6.62 -1.86 -12.84
CA GLY A 122 7.35 -0.86 -13.61
C GLY A 122 7.61 0.44 -12.85
N GLY A 123 8.61 1.20 -13.28
CA GLY A 123 9.07 2.42 -12.62
C GLY A 123 7.99 3.51 -12.55
N LEU A 124 7.27 3.77 -13.64
CA LEU A 124 6.19 4.77 -13.67
C LEU A 124 5.03 4.43 -12.73
N TYR A 125 4.65 3.15 -12.64
CA TYR A 125 3.62 2.72 -11.70
C TYR A 125 4.07 2.96 -10.25
N LYS A 126 5.31 2.58 -9.91
CA LYS A 126 5.89 2.82 -8.58
C LYS A 126 5.89 4.32 -8.25
N LEU A 127 6.25 5.15 -9.22
CA LEU A 127 6.30 6.61 -9.04
C LEU A 127 4.90 7.18 -8.80
N LEU A 128 3.90 6.79 -9.60
CA LEU A 128 2.51 7.18 -9.40
C LEU A 128 2.01 6.78 -8.00
N ALA A 129 2.23 5.52 -7.62
CA ALA A 129 1.84 5.02 -6.31
C ALA A 129 2.51 5.80 -5.16
N LYS A 130 3.79 6.17 -5.32
CA LYS A 130 4.53 6.96 -4.32
C LYS A 130 3.96 8.38 -4.19
N VAL A 131 3.65 9.05 -5.30
CA VAL A 131 3.05 10.40 -5.29
C VAL A 131 1.67 10.37 -4.62
N LEU A 132 0.83 9.40 -4.98
CA LEU A 132 -0.49 9.21 -4.36
C LEU A 132 -0.35 8.90 -2.86
N ALA A 133 0.57 8.03 -2.48
CA ALA A 133 0.85 7.73 -1.07
C ALA A 133 1.30 8.96 -0.29
N ASN A 134 2.15 9.82 -0.87
CA ASN A 134 2.59 11.06 -0.25
C ASN A 134 1.42 12.04 -0.02
N ARG A 135 0.43 12.07 -0.91
CA ARG A 135 -0.82 12.85 -0.72
C ARG A 135 -1.67 12.26 0.40
N LEU A 136 -1.95 10.95 0.34
CA LEU A 136 -2.78 10.26 1.32
C LEU A 136 -2.20 10.33 2.74
N LYS A 137 -0.88 10.29 2.90
CA LYS A 137 -0.21 10.41 4.20
C LYS A 137 -0.64 11.65 4.98
N LYS A 138 -0.96 12.75 4.30
CA LYS A 138 -1.34 14.03 4.93
C LYS A 138 -2.69 13.94 5.64
N VAL A 139 -3.57 13.04 5.22
CA VAL A 139 -4.94 12.93 5.72
C VAL A 139 -5.23 11.60 6.45
N VAL A 140 -4.46 10.56 6.18
CA VAL A 140 -4.70 9.21 6.72
C VAL A 140 -4.74 9.20 8.25
N GLY A 141 -3.91 10.01 8.89
CA GLY A 141 -3.88 10.13 10.36
C GLY A 141 -5.17 10.68 10.97
N LYS A 142 -5.98 11.40 10.19
CA LYS A 142 -7.27 11.99 10.63
C LYS A 142 -8.43 11.02 10.48
N VAL A 143 -8.43 10.21 9.41
CA VAL A 143 -9.53 9.30 9.09
C VAL A 143 -9.38 7.92 9.71
N VAL A 144 -8.15 7.52 10.05
CA VAL A 144 -7.88 6.23 10.71
C VAL A 144 -7.96 6.40 12.22
N PHE A 145 -8.77 5.55 12.87
CA PHE A 145 -8.94 5.58 14.33
C PHE A 145 -7.60 5.55 15.08
N SER A 146 -7.55 6.26 16.20
CA SER A 146 -6.36 6.39 17.06
C SER A 146 -5.82 5.06 17.58
N THR A 147 -6.67 4.05 17.68
CA THR A 147 -6.31 2.68 18.09
C THR A 147 -5.54 1.90 17.04
N GLN A 148 -5.59 2.31 15.76
CA GLN A 148 -4.79 1.72 14.68
C GLN A 148 -3.37 2.28 14.72
N ASN A 149 -2.43 1.47 15.17
CA ASN A 149 -1.04 1.87 15.35
C ASN A 149 -0.11 1.47 14.19
N THR A 150 -0.60 0.64 13.26
CA THR A 150 0.22 0.11 12.16
C THR A 150 -0.01 0.90 10.87
N PHE A 151 1.06 1.17 10.12
CA PHE A 151 1.05 1.82 8.81
C PHE A 151 0.55 3.28 8.76
N VAL A 152 0.36 3.92 9.90
CA VAL A 152 0.03 5.34 10.00
C VAL A 152 1.28 6.09 10.47
N GLU A 153 1.68 7.13 9.73
CA GLU A 153 2.88 7.91 10.04
C GLU A 153 2.79 8.54 11.44
N GLY A 154 3.89 8.48 12.20
CA GLY A 154 3.97 8.98 13.57
C GLY A 154 3.38 8.04 14.62
N ARG A 155 2.75 6.93 14.26
CA ARG A 155 2.26 5.91 15.19
C ARG A 155 3.23 4.74 15.29
N GLN A 156 3.31 4.11 16.46
CA GLN A 156 4.22 3.00 16.71
C GLN A 156 3.43 1.73 17.04
N ILE A 157 3.81 0.63 16.40
CA ILE A 157 3.21 -0.71 16.65
C ILE A 157 3.34 -1.11 18.13
N LEU A 158 4.45 -0.72 18.77
CA LEU A 158 4.70 -1.00 20.18
C LEU A 158 3.65 -0.40 21.12
N ASN A 159 2.99 0.69 20.74
CA ASN A 159 1.93 1.29 21.57
C ASN A 159 0.77 0.32 21.78
N ALA A 160 0.38 -0.44 20.77
CA ALA A 160 -0.67 -1.46 20.93
C ALA A 160 -0.26 -2.58 21.89
N ALA A 161 1.00 -3.01 21.83
CA ALA A 161 1.53 -4.01 22.75
C ALA A 161 1.61 -3.50 24.19
N LEU A 162 2.02 -2.25 24.38
CA LEU A 162 2.07 -1.62 25.72
C LEU A 162 0.68 -1.47 26.32
N ILE A 163 -0.30 -1.02 25.53
CA ILE A 163 -1.71 -0.92 25.99
C ILE A 163 -2.24 -2.29 26.40
N ALA A 164 -1.96 -3.34 25.61
CA ALA A 164 -2.37 -4.70 25.95
C ALA A 164 -1.73 -5.18 27.27
N ASN A 165 -0.43 -4.94 27.45
CA ASN A 165 0.27 -5.30 28.68
C ASN A 165 -0.28 -4.54 29.89
N GLU A 166 -0.53 -3.23 29.76
CA GLU A 166 -1.10 -2.42 30.85
C GLU A 166 -2.51 -2.89 31.22
N ALA A 167 -3.33 -3.26 30.23
CA ALA A 167 -4.65 -3.83 30.46
C ALA A 167 -4.56 -5.15 31.24
N ILE A 168 -3.64 -6.05 30.85
CA ILE A 168 -3.40 -7.32 31.54
C ILE A 168 -2.95 -7.07 33.00
N ASP A 169 -1.97 -6.20 33.20
CA ASP A 169 -1.46 -5.86 34.51
C ASP A 169 -2.55 -5.25 35.41
N SER A 170 -3.40 -4.41 34.86
CA SER A 170 -4.55 -3.82 35.58
C SER A 170 -5.54 -4.90 36.04
N MET A 171 -5.89 -5.85 35.19
CA MET A 171 -6.76 -6.95 35.48
C MET A 171 -6.19 -7.87 36.60
N LEU A 172 -4.88 -8.20 36.47
CA LEU A 172 -4.17 -9.00 37.48
C LEU A 172 -4.18 -8.32 38.87
N LYS A 173 -3.92 -7.01 38.93
CA LYS A 173 -3.92 -6.24 40.15
C LYS A 173 -5.31 -6.15 40.80
N ARG A 174 -6.38 -6.16 40.02
CA ARG A 174 -7.78 -6.12 40.49
C ARG A 174 -8.33 -7.50 40.72
N ASN A 175 -7.59 -8.58 40.47
CA ASN A 175 -8.06 -9.96 40.54
C ASN A 175 -9.30 -10.20 39.65
N GLU A 176 -9.35 -9.53 38.49
CA GLU A 176 -10.40 -9.64 37.48
C GLU A 176 -10.04 -10.69 36.45
N SER A 177 -11.03 -11.47 36.00
CA SER A 177 -10.84 -12.42 34.89
C SER A 177 -11.21 -11.76 33.57
N GLY A 178 -10.47 -12.04 32.51
CA GLY A 178 -10.75 -11.53 31.20
C GLY A 178 -10.18 -12.41 30.08
N VAL A 179 -10.55 -12.11 28.84
CA VAL A 179 -10.07 -12.79 27.66
C VAL A 179 -9.38 -11.76 26.76
N LEU A 180 -8.11 -12.01 26.41
CA LEU A 180 -7.40 -11.26 25.38
C LEU A 180 -7.45 -12.06 24.08
N CYS A 181 -8.04 -11.48 23.04
CA CYS A 181 -8.11 -12.09 21.73
C CYS A 181 -7.20 -11.33 20.74
N LYS A 182 -6.18 -12.01 20.21
CA LYS A 182 -5.37 -11.50 19.10
C LYS A 182 -5.97 -12.00 17.79
N LEU A 183 -6.46 -11.08 16.97
CA LEU A 183 -6.94 -11.38 15.63
C LEU A 183 -5.83 -11.10 14.61
N ASP A 184 -5.57 -12.09 13.76
CA ASP A 184 -4.63 -11.98 12.64
C ASP A 184 -5.38 -12.34 11.35
N ILE A 185 -5.42 -11.41 10.41
CA ILE A 185 -6.12 -11.62 9.13
C ILE A 185 -5.13 -12.24 8.16
N GLU A 186 -5.31 -13.53 7.89
CA GLU A 186 -4.51 -14.22 6.88
C GLU A 186 -4.75 -13.59 5.50
N LYS A 187 -3.66 -13.27 4.80
CA LYS A 187 -3.69 -12.72 3.43
C LYS A 187 -4.59 -11.47 3.29
N ALA A 188 -4.50 -10.56 4.26
CA ALA A 188 -5.34 -9.35 4.33
C ALA A 188 -5.39 -8.55 3.03
N TYR A 189 -4.27 -8.44 2.30
CA TYR A 189 -4.20 -7.71 1.02
C TYR A 189 -4.76 -8.51 -0.17
N ASP A 190 -4.77 -9.84 -0.10
CA ASP A 190 -5.26 -10.71 -1.18
C ASP A 190 -6.79 -10.81 -1.15
N HIS A 191 -7.41 -10.48 -0.01
CA HIS A 191 -8.85 -10.54 0.22
C HIS A 191 -9.56 -9.17 0.15
N LEU A 192 -8.84 -8.11 -0.16
CA LEU A 192 -9.43 -6.79 -0.43
C LEU A 192 -9.83 -6.69 -1.90
N ASN A 193 -11.10 -6.34 -2.13
CA ASN A 193 -11.63 -6.08 -3.45
C ASN A 193 -11.30 -4.65 -3.92
#